data_fad8327989bba9945f626bb4e4103193
#
_entry.id   fad8327989bba9945f626bb4e4103193
#
_cell.length_a   1.000
_cell.length_b   1.000
_cell.length_c   1.000
_cell.angle_alpha   90.00
_cell.angle_beta   90.00
_cell.angle_gamma   90.00
#
_symmetry.space_group_name_H-M   'P 1'
#
loop_
_entity.id
_entity.type
_entity.pdbx_description
1 polymer ?
#
loop_
_entity_poly.entity_id
_entity_poly.type
_entity_poly.pdbx_seq_one_letter_code
_entity_poly.pdbx_strand_id
1 'polypeptide(L)'
;MNGTCLPGILRVAAFLAVCAFPLKAVVAQDKAGITHTPLLKSELVNTQGEEVTVWDTEYAPGAINHRHLHPAAITFHVLSGTGIWQEDGMPPVTLHAGDSLFVPAGTIHAHWNPSTSEPLRFLEFIVAPKGRGSAVPQPR
;
A
#
# COMPACT_ATOMS: atom_id res chain seq x y z
N MET A 1 -11.42 -73.45 -30.25
CA MET A 1 -10.28 -72.47 -30.21
C MET A 1 -10.90 -71.08 -30.07
N ASN A 2 -11.07 -70.62 -28.81
CA ASN A 2 -11.81 -69.43 -28.46
C ASN A 2 -10.79 -68.30 -28.13
N GLY A 3 -10.71 -67.30 -29.03
CA GLY A 3 -9.91 -66.11 -28.81
C GLY A 3 -10.76 -65.01 -28.17
N THR A 4 -10.51 -64.69 -26.87
CA THR A 4 -11.15 -63.61 -26.16
C THR A 4 -10.39 -62.30 -26.43
N CYS A 5 -11.09 -61.36 -27.05
CA CYS A 5 -10.59 -59.98 -27.30
C CYS A 5 -10.87 -59.16 -26.04
N LEU A 6 -9.81 -58.58 -25.42
CA LEU A 6 -9.93 -57.67 -24.29
C LEU A 6 -10.22 -56.24 -24.79
N PRO A 7 -11.12 -55.47 -24.18
CA PRO A 7 -11.37 -54.09 -24.57
C PRO A 7 -10.30 -53.16 -24.01
N GLY A 8 -9.73 -52.35 -24.89
CA GLY A 8 -8.78 -51.32 -24.55
C GLY A 8 -9.40 -50.19 -23.72
N ILE A 9 -8.77 -49.88 -22.56
CA ILE A 9 -9.16 -48.80 -21.69
C ILE A 9 -8.64 -47.48 -22.29
N LEU A 10 -9.59 -46.66 -22.78
CA LEU A 10 -9.32 -45.31 -23.23
C LEU A 10 -9.09 -44.41 -22.01
N ARG A 11 -7.83 -44.03 -21.74
CA ARG A 11 -7.49 -43.05 -20.71
C ARG A 11 -7.74 -41.64 -21.24
N VAL A 12 -8.83 -41.01 -20.80
CA VAL A 12 -9.09 -39.60 -21.04
C VAL A 12 -8.22 -38.79 -20.06
N ALA A 13 -7.17 -38.13 -20.56
CA ALA A 13 -6.42 -37.20 -19.77
C ALA A 13 -7.19 -35.87 -19.71
N ALA A 14 -7.77 -35.56 -18.56
CA ALA A 14 -8.38 -34.26 -18.30
C ALA A 14 -7.28 -33.22 -18.07
N PHE A 15 -7.04 -32.36 -19.05
CA PHE A 15 -6.22 -31.15 -18.87
C PHE A 15 -7.02 -30.12 -18.08
N LEU A 16 -6.67 -29.93 -16.79
CA LEU A 16 -7.11 -28.81 -16.00
C LEU A 16 -6.38 -27.54 -16.47
N ALA A 17 -7.03 -26.75 -17.30
CA ALA A 17 -6.55 -25.42 -17.64
C ALA A 17 -6.71 -24.51 -16.41
N VAL A 18 -5.61 -24.23 -15.70
CA VAL A 18 -5.56 -23.20 -14.65
C VAL A 18 -5.63 -21.85 -15.34
N CYS A 19 -6.83 -21.26 -15.40
CA CYS A 19 -6.98 -19.86 -15.81
C CYS A 19 -6.37 -18.97 -14.72
N ALA A 20 -5.12 -18.53 -14.93
CA ALA A 20 -4.52 -17.45 -14.14
C ALA A 20 -5.22 -16.14 -14.53
N PHE A 21 -6.21 -15.73 -13.73
CA PHE A 21 -6.74 -14.37 -13.82
C PHE A 21 -5.68 -13.41 -13.31
N PRO A 22 -5.32 -12.35 -14.07
CA PRO A 22 -4.45 -11.32 -13.53
C PRO A 22 -5.18 -10.65 -12.36
N LEU A 23 -4.59 -10.70 -11.16
CA LEU A 23 -5.03 -9.87 -10.04
C LEU A 23 -4.90 -8.41 -10.49
N LYS A 24 -6.02 -7.79 -10.84
CA LYS A 24 -6.06 -6.34 -11.00
C LYS A 24 -5.85 -5.76 -9.60
N ALA A 25 -4.73 -5.05 -9.41
CA ALA A 25 -4.52 -4.27 -8.21
C ALA A 25 -5.71 -3.31 -8.05
N VAL A 26 -6.44 -3.45 -6.96
CA VAL A 26 -7.52 -2.51 -6.62
C VAL A 26 -6.82 -1.23 -6.17
N VAL A 27 -6.81 -0.23 -7.03
CA VAL A 27 -6.36 1.11 -6.70
C VAL A 27 -7.46 1.75 -5.86
N ALA A 28 -7.21 1.91 -4.58
CA ALA A 28 -8.12 2.65 -3.70
C ALA A 28 -7.88 4.14 -3.90
N GLN A 29 -8.85 4.84 -4.48
CA GLN A 29 -8.81 6.29 -4.66
C GLN A 29 -9.58 6.93 -3.49
N ASP A 30 -8.86 7.19 -2.38
CA ASP A 30 -9.50 7.57 -1.11
C ASP A 30 -9.79 9.06 -0.95
N LYS A 31 -9.16 9.96 -1.72
CA LYS A 31 -9.36 11.42 -1.67
C LYS A 31 -9.08 12.03 -3.03
N ALA A 32 -9.65 13.21 -3.28
CA ALA A 32 -9.40 13.95 -4.53
C ALA A 32 -7.89 14.13 -4.77
N GLY A 33 -7.35 13.48 -5.79
CA GLY A 33 -5.96 13.59 -6.20
C GLY A 33 -4.95 12.72 -5.44
N ILE A 34 -5.40 11.79 -4.59
CA ILE A 34 -4.52 10.83 -3.90
C ILE A 34 -4.83 9.42 -4.37
N THR A 35 -3.80 8.68 -4.74
CA THR A 35 -3.90 7.29 -5.20
C THR A 35 -2.98 6.42 -4.35
N HIS A 36 -3.51 5.31 -3.82
CA HIS A 36 -2.75 4.30 -3.08
C HIS A 36 -2.73 2.98 -3.85
N THR A 37 -1.54 2.48 -4.19
CA THR A 37 -1.35 1.19 -4.84
C THR A 37 -0.69 0.22 -3.88
N PRO A 38 -1.34 -0.88 -3.47
CA PRO A 38 -0.73 -1.85 -2.57
C PRO A 38 0.40 -2.61 -3.29
N LEU A 39 1.59 -2.63 -2.69
CA LEU A 39 2.75 -3.37 -3.20
C LEU A 39 3.00 -4.66 -2.42
N LEU A 40 2.85 -4.60 -1.10
CA LEU A 40 3.12 -5.73 -0.21
C LEU A 40 2.16 -5.69 0.97
N LYS A 41 1.71 -6.88 1.38
CA LYS A 41 1.12 -7.12 2.68
C LYS A 41 1.59 -8.48 3.17
N SER A 42 2.20 -8.53 4.37
CA SER A 42 2.70 -9.77 4.96
C SER A 42 2.56 -9.73 6.48
N GLU A 43 2.21 -10.87 7.06
CA GLU A 43 2.28 -11.05 8.50
C GLU A 43 3.75 -11.19 8.93
N LEU A 44 4.10 -10.56 10.06
CA LEU A 44 5.43 -10.65 10.63
C LEU A 44 5.52 -11.89 11.54
N VAL A 45 6.53 -12.73 11.31
CA VAL A 45 6.80 -13.90 12.14
C VAL A 45 7.42 -13.48 13.48
N ASN A 46 7.11 -14.23 14.55
CA ASN A 46 7.62 -13.99 15.90
C ASN A 46 7.20 -12.64 16.52
N THR A 47 6.07 -12.08 16.07
CA THR A 47 5.44 -10.90 16.64
C THR A 47 4.08 -11.27 17.26
N GLN A 48 3.42 -10.30 17.92
CA GLN A 48 2.10 -10.51 18.52
C GLN A 48 0.95 -10.23 17.52
N GLY A 49 1.07 -10.74 16.29
CA GLY A 49 0.05 -10.56 15.26
C GLY A 49 0.18 -9.24 14.50
N GLU A 50 1.40 -8.78 14.31
CA GLU A 50 1.70 -7.61 13.48
C GLU A 50 1.80 -7.97 12.01
N GLU A 51 1.52 -7.01 11.17
CA GLU A 51 1.70 -7.09 9.71
C GLU A 51 2.48 -5.86 9.22
N VAL A 52 3.21 -6.06 8.13
CA VAL A 52 3.78 -4.96 7.34
C VAL A 52 2.95 -4.78 6.08
N THR A 53 2.62 -3.54 5.77
CA THR A 53 2.06 -3.14 4.47
C THR A 53 2.97 -2.12 3.81
N VAL A 54 3.13 -2.23 2.49
CA VAL A 54 3.85 -1.25 1.68
C VAL A 54 2.91 -0.74 0.59
N TRP A 55 2.79 0.58 0.54
CA TRP A 55 2.01 1.28 -0.46
C TRP A 55 2.90 2.15 -1.34
N ASP A 56 2.59 2.19 -2.61
CA ASP A 56 3.06 3.22 -3.53
C ASP A 56 1.96 4.27 -3.62
N THR A 57 2.27 5.46 -3.12
CA THR A 57 1.29 6.54 -2.97
C THR A 57 1.67 7.69 -3.87
N GLU A 58 0.70 8.17 -4.65
CA GLU A 58 0.84 9.33 -5.52
C GLU A 58 -0.14 10.43 -5.15
N TYR A 59 0.36 11.65 -5.05
CA TYR A 59 -0.39 12.88 -4.84
C TYR A 59 -0.33 13.73 -6.10
N ALA A 60 -1.48 13.98 -6.70
CA ALA A 60 -1.61 14.96 -7.77
C ALA A 60 -1.14 16.34 -7.30
N PRO A 61 -0.82 17.27 -8.22
CA PRO A 61 -0.50 18.64 -7.87
C PRO A 61 -1.56 19.26 -6.96
N GLY A 62 -1.11 19.84 -5.84
CA GLY A 62 -1.99 20.48 -4.84
C GLY A 62 -2.79 19.52 -3.95
N ALA A 63 -2.66 18.21 -4.09
CA ALA A 63 -3.39 17.26 -3.25
C ALA A 63 -2.91 17.32 -1.79
N ILE A 64 -3.88 17.26 -0.86
CA ILE A 64 -3.65 17.39 0.59
C ILE A 64 -4.24 16.20 1.31
N ASN A 65 -3.43 15.53 2.13
CA ASN A 65 -3.91 14.64 3.18
C ASN A 65 -4.04 15.44 4.47
N HIS A 66 -5.28 15.78 4.80
CA HIS A 66 -5.59 16.61 5.96
C HIS A 66 -5.19 15.92 7.28
N ARG A 67 -5.23 16.70 8.36
CA ARG A 67 -4.85 16.32 9.70
C ARG A 67 -5.42 14.96 10.11
N HIS A 68 -4.55 14.02 10.44
CA HIS A 68 -4.88 12.64 10.82
C HIS A 68 -3.75 12.05 11.67
N LEU A 69 -3.96 10.86 12.20
CA LEU A 69 -2.92 10.01 12.81
C LEU A 69 -3.03 8.58 12.28
N HIS A 70 -1.97 7.82 12.49
CA HIS A 70 -2.01 6.36 12.33
C HIS A 70 -1.78 5.69 13.70
N PRO A 71 -2.55 4.64 14.05
CA PRO A 71 -2.29 3.85 15.26
C PRO A 71 -1.07 2.93 15.12
N ALA A 72 -0.24 3.18 14.12
CA ALA A 72 0.92 2.41 13.69
C ALA A 72 2.10 3.33 13.40
N ALA A 73 3.33 2.81 13.49
CA ALA A 73 4.50 3.52 13.00
C ALA A 73 4.56 3.44 11.47
N ILE A 74 4.94 4.55 10.85
CA ILE A 74 5.06 4.66 9.38
C ILE A 74 6.44 5.20 9.02
N THR A 75 7.01 4.67 7.94
CA THR A 75 8.16 5.27 7.27
C THR A 75 7.75 5.68 5.87
N PHE A 76 7.99 6.93 5.52
CA PHE A 76 7.86 7.46 4.16
C PHE A 76 9.22 7.48 3.47
N HIS A 77 9.23 7.17 2.18
CA HIS A 77 10.41 7.34 1.33
C HIS A 77 9.99 7.97 0.00
N VAL A 78 10.44 9.20 -0.25
CA VAL A 78 10.06 9.96 -1.44
C VAL A 78 10.78 9.42 -2.67
N LEU A 79 10.01 9.02 -3.68
CA LEU A 79 10.52 8.53 -4.97
C LEU A 79 10.70 9.65 -5.98
N SER A 80 9.77 10.60 -6.03
CA SER A 80 9.81 11.75 -6.95
C SER A 80 8.95 12.90 -6.45
N GLY A 81 9.24 14.10 -6.93
CA GLY A 81 8.54 15.32 -6.55
C GLY A 81 9.01 15.90 -5.21
N THR A 82 8.18 16.77 -4.65
CA THR A 82 8.41 17.45 -3.37
C THR A 82 7.17 17.33 -2.51
N GLY A 83 7.33 16.92 -1.25
CA GLY A 83 6.26 16.86 -0.26
C GLY A 83 6.48 17.83 0.90
N ILE A 84 5.40 18.33 1.48
CA ILE A 84 5.45 19.03 2.76
C ILE A 84 4.82 18.14 3.81
N TRP A 85 5.53 17.99 4.92
CA TRP A 85 5.10 17.27 6.11
C TRP A 85 4.98 18.23 7.29
N GLN A 86 3.90 18.14 8.05
CA GLN A 86 3.70 18.96 9.25
C GLN A 86 3.07 18.14 10.37
N GLU A 87 3.78 18.02 11.49
CA GLU A 87 3.26 17.50 12.73
C GLU A 87 2.61 18.61 13.56
N ASP A 88 1.65 18.27 14.40
CA ASP A 88 1.01 19.21 15.29
C ASP A 88 2.03 19.91 16.20
N GLY A 89 1.96 21.24 16.22
CA GLY A 89 2.86 22.07 17.03
C GLY A 89 4.30 22.21 16.51
N MET A 90 4.63 21.57 15.37
CA MET A 90 5.95 21.65 14.76
C MET A 90 5.92 22.48 13.46
N PRO A 91 7.03 23.12 13.08
CA PRO A 91 7.12 23.75 11.77
C PRO A 91 7.07 22.70 10.65
N PRO A 92 6.56 23.07 9.46
CA PRO A 92 6.54 22.16 8.33
C PRO A 92 7.95 21.81 7.86
N VAL A 93 8.12 20.58 7.39
CA VAL A 93 9.37 20.05 6.82
C VAL A 93 9.14 19.76 5.34
N THR A 94 10.10 20.16 4.49
CA THR A 94 10.09 19.85 3.06
C THR A 94 10.88 18.57 2.83
N LEU A 95 10.28 17.62 2.09
CA LEU A 95 10.88 16.36 1.70
C LEU A 95 11.05 16.33 0.17
N HIS A 96 12.23 15.92 -0.27
CA HIS A 96 12.59 15.76 -1.69
C HIS A 96 12.82 14.29 -2.04
N ALA A 97 12.91 13.99 -3.32
CA ALA A 97 13.24 12.64 -3.80
C ALA A 97 14.53 12.12 -3.13
N GLY A 98 14.46 10.90 -2.58
CA GLY A 98 15.51 10.26 -1.79
C GLY A 98 15.40 10.48 -0.28
N ASP A 99 14.61 11.44 0.19
CA ASP A 99 14.39 11.66 1.62
C ASP A 99 13.51 10.57 2.23
N SER A 100 13.74 10.31 3.51
CA SER A 100 12.91 9.39 4.30
C SER A 100 12.52 10.05 5.61
N LEU A 101 11.31 9.76 6.08
CA LEU A 101 10.78 10.25 7.34
C LEU A 101 10.15 9.09 8.12
N PHE A 102 10.55 8.93 9.39
CA PHE A 102 9.90 8.01 10.32
C PHE A 102 8.89 8.76 11.18
N VAL A 103 7.69 8.20 11.28
CA VAL A 103 6.57 8.76 12.04
C VAL A 103 6.15 7.76 13.12
N PRO A 104 6.30 8.09 14.41
CA PRO A 104 5.82 7.24 15.49
C PRO A 104 4.30 7.06 15.45
N ALA A 105 3.83 5.93 15.97
CA ALA A 105 2.39 5.67 16.15
C ALA A 105 1.72 6.80 16.95
N GLY A 106 0.54 7.23 16.52
CA GLY A 106 -0.26 8.25 17.19
C GLY A 106 0.17 9.70 16.92
N THR A 107 1.22 9.93 16.13
CA THR A 107 1.63 11.30 15.75
C THR A 107 0.56 11.93 14.87
N ILE A 108 0.00 13.06 15.31
CA ILE A 108 -0.97 13.82 14.51
C ILE A 108 -0.22 14.70 13.53
N HIS A 109 -0.58 14.58 12.25
CA HIS A 109 0.12 15.26 11.16
C HIS A 109 -0.79 15.53 9.97
N ALA A 110 -0.31 16.38 9.06
CA ALA A 110 -0.83 16.58 7.72
C ALA A 110 0.33 16.59 6.73
N HIS A 111 0.07 16.23 5.48
CA HIS A 111 1.08 16.32 4.43
C HIS A 111 0.43 16.58 3.07
N TRP A 112 1.16 17.24 2.18
CA TRP A 112 0.62 17.65 0.89
C TRP A 112 1.69 17.78 -0.17
N ASN A 113 1.24 17.82 -1.42
CA ASN A 113 2.05 18.17 -2.58
C ASN A 113 1.94 19.69 -2.82
N PRO A 114 3.00 20.48 -2.61
CA PRO A 114 2.98 21.93 -2.82
C PRO A 114 3.07 22.33 -4.29
N SER A 115 3.43 21.41 -5.18
CA SER A 115 3.55 21.68 -6.62
C SER A 115 2.18 21.96 -7.25
N THR A 116 2.15 22.81 -8.25
CA THR A 116 0.97 23.10 -9.09
C THR A 116 0.97 22.31 -10.40
N SER A 117 2.06 21.60 -10.71
CA SER A 117 2.24 20.90 -11.99
C SER A 117 2.78 19.48 -11.88
N GLU A 118 3.60 19.19 -10.85
CA GLU A 118 4.30 17.92 -10.73
C GLU A 118 3.67 17.02 -9.66
N PRO A 119 3.51 15.72 -9.89
CA PRO A 119 3.06 14.79 -8.87
C PRO A 119 4.14 14.56 -7.82
N LEU A 120 3.72 14.26 -6.59
CA LEU A 120 4.56 13.71 -5.54
C LEU A 120 4.29 12.21 -5.45
N ARG A 121 5.35 11.39 -5.42
CA ARG A 121 5.24 9.94 -5.25
C ARG A 121 6.18 9.45 -4.17
N PHE A 122 5.69 8.58 -3.31
CA PHE A 122 6.45 8.05 -2.18
C PHE A 122 5.96 6.64 -1.80
N LEU A 123 6.84 5.90 -1.13
CA LEU A 123 6.48 4.63 -0.49
C LEU A 123 6.08 4.89 0.96
N GLU A 124 5.04 4.20 1.40
CA GLU A 124 4.64 4.11 2.81
C GLU A 124 4.88 2.69 3.32
N PHE A 125 5.70 2.57 4.35
CA PHE A 125 5.91 1.31 5.08
C PHE A 125 5.21 1.42 6.42
N ILE A 126 4.20 0.59 6.64
CA ILE A 126 3.38 0.61 7.85
C ILE A 126 3.55 -0.72 8.57
N VAL A 127 3.97 -0.68 9.84
CA VAL A 127 4.01 -1.84 10.73
C VAL A 127 2.95 -1.65 11.81
N ALA A 128 1.94 -2.52 11.84
CA ALA A 128 0.78 -2.39 12.71
C ALA A 128 0.27 -3.74 13.18
N PRO A 129 -0.49 -3.79 14.28
CA PRO A 129 -1.35 -4.92 14.55
C PRO A 129 -2.30 -5.17 13.37
N LYS A 130 -2.53 -6.43 13.02
CA LYS A 130 -3.30 -6.86 11.85
C LYS A 130 -4.61 -6.09 11.70
N GLY A 131 -4.78 -5.42 10.56
CA GLY A 131 -5.95 -4.60 10.22
C GLY A 131 -6.03 -3.24 10.92
N ARG A 132 -4.97 -2.74 11.56
CA ARG A 132 -4.96 -1.50 12.35
C ARG A 132 -4.08 -0.37 11.76
N GLY A 133 -3.60 -0.51 10.54
CA GLY A 133 -2.69 0.47 9.91
C GLY A 133 -3.36 1.71 9.31
N SER A 134 -4.69 1.76 9.20
CA SER A 134 -5.40 2.83 8.51
C SER A 134 -5.33 4.18 9.24
N ALA A 135 -5.32 5.27 8.46
CA ALA A 135 -5.39 6.63 8.95
C ALA A 135 -6.70 6.90 9.71
N VAL A 136 -6.60 7.64 10.81
CA VAL A 136 -7.73 8.10 11.63
C VAL A 136 -7.81 9.62 11.56
N PRO A 137 -8.81 10.21 10.89
CA PRO A 137 -8.97 11.65 10.79
C PRO A 137 -9.02 12.32 12.16
N GLN A 138 -8.43 13.51 12.27
CA GLN A 138 -8.43 14.30 13.49
C GLN A 138 -9.16 15.64 13.24
N PRO A 139 -10.00 16.12 14.18
CA PRO A 139 -10.62 17.43 14.07
C PRO A 139 -9.56 18.54 14.07
N ARG A 140 -9.94 19.69 13.51
CA ARG A 140 -9.12 20.93 13.54
C ARG A 140 -9.09 21.53 14.93
#